data_3486239e08ea4d5acd68a7d6e09db786
#
_entry.id   3486239e08ea4d5acd68a7d6e09db786
#
_cell.length_a   1.000
_cell.length_b   1.000
_cell.length_c   1.000
_cell.angle_alpha   90.00
_cell.angle_beta   90.00
_cell.angle_gamma   90.00
#
_symmetry.space_group_name_H-M   'P 1'
#
loop_
_entity.id
_entity.type
_entity.pdbx_description
1 polymer ?
#
loop_
_entity_poly.entity_id
_entity_poly.type
_entity_poly.pdbx_seq_one_letter_code
_entity_poly.pdbx_strand_id
1 'polypeptide(L)'
;MMSYCDACEKEVQTKIVSRKETFNVCGEDITINAQVLICAECGEDLFCEELDSATLVNAYNEYRKKHKLLFPDEIKKIREQYGLSQRNFAKLLNWGDKTICRYENGSVQDKAHNSLLLFLRDPENMRIYLT
;
A
#
# COMPACT_ATOMS: atom_id res chain seq x y z
N MET A 1 -15.35 20.32 -9.93
CA MET A 1 -14.87 20.61 -8.57
C MET A 1 -14.01 21.87 -8.59
N MET A 2 -14.17 22.73 -7.61
CA MET A 2 -13.42 23.97 -7.49
C MET A 2 -12.33 23.84 -6.44
N SER A 3 -11.20 24.45 -6.67
CA SER A 3 -10.10 24.48 -5.71
C SER A 3 -9.32 25.77 -5.88
N TYR A 4 -8.58 26.17 -4.86
CA TYR A 4 -7.75 27.36 -4.91
C TYR A 4 -6.45 27.08 -5.66
N CYS A 5 -6.12 27.94 -6.62
CA CYS A 5 -4.85 27.84 -7.36
C CYS A 5 -3.94 29.00 -6.95
N ASP A 6 -2.78 28.70 -6.40
CA ASP A 6 -1.82 29.72 -5.97
C ASP A 6 -1.28 30.53 -7.14
N ALA A 7 -1.09 29.90 -8.31
CA ALA A 7 -0.62 30.58 -9.50
C ALA A 7 -1.63 31.58 -10.05
N CYS A 8 -2.93 31.22 -10.04
CA CYS A 8 -4.01 32.10 -10.49
C CYS A 8 -4.51 33.02 -9.37
N GLU A 9 -4.16 32.73 -8.11
CA GLU A 9 -4.57 33.48 -6.92
C GLU A 9 -6.08 33.59 -6.78
N LYS A 10 -6.81 32.50 -7.09
CA LYS A 10 -8.27 32.45 -7.00
C LYS A 10 -8.78 31.01 -7.00
N GLU A 11 -10.06 30.85 -6.70
CA GLU A 11 -10.75 29.58 -6.89
C GLU A 11 -10.90 29.31 -8.39
N VAL A 12 -10.56 28.09 -8.81
CA VAL A 12 -10.58 27.70 -10.22
C VAL A 12 -11.28 26.37 -10.40
N GLN A 13 -11.73 26.11 -11.60
CA GLN A 13 -12.17 24.78 -11.99
C GLN A 13 -10.93 23.89 -12.09
N THR A 14 -11.12 22.62 -11.76
CA THR A 14 -10.03 21.65 -11.76
C THR A 14 -10.31 20.53 -12.75
N LYS A 15 -9.27 19.82 -13.13
CA LYS A 15 -9.43 18.59 -13.89
C LYS A 15 -8.37 17.58 -13.45
N ILE A 16 -8.64 16.30 -13.71
CA ILE A 16 -7.74 15.21 -13.36
C ILE A 16 -7.09 14.73 -14.65
N VAL A 17 -5.76 14.65 -14.64
CA VAL A 17 -5.00 14.13 -15.77
C VAL A 17 -4.17 12.93 -15.31
N SER A 18 -3.93 12.01 -16.24
CA SER A 18 -3.04 10.86 -16.00
C SER A 18 -1.67 11.17 -16.56
N ARG A 19 -0.65 10.87 -15.79
CA ARG A 19 0.73 10.96 -16.28
C ARG A 19 1.60 9.93 -15.56
N LYS A 20 2.71 9.56 -16.18
CA LYS A 20 3.63 8.60 -15.57
C LYS A 20 4.47 9.28 -14.52
N GLU A 21 4.55 8.65 -13.34
CA GLU A 21 5.40 9.11 -12.25
C GLU A 21 6.17 7.93 -11.69
N THR A 22 7.40 8.19 -11.22
CA THR A 22 8.28 7.17 -10.68
C THR A 22 8.48 7.41 -9.18
N PHE A 23 8.30 6.35 -8.40
CA PHE A 23 8.48 6.37 -6.95
C PHE A 23 9.52 5.33 -6.55
N ASN A 24 10.33 5.66 -5.55
CA ASN A 24 11.23 4.69 -4.96
C ASN A 24 10.48 3.90 -3.89
N VAL A 25 10.34 2.60 -4.12
CA VAL A 25 9.66 1.69 -3.18
C VAL A 25 10.66 0.62 -2.78
N CYS A 26 11.01 0.59 -1.50
CA CYS A 26 11.98 -0.39 -0.95
C CYS A 26 13.30 -0.42 -1.72
N GLY A 27 13.78 0.75 -2.15
CA GLY A 27 15.04 0.87 -2.89
C GLY A 27 14.95 0.66 -4.39
N GLU A 28 13.76 0.43 -4.92
CA GLU A 28 13.54 0.18 -6.35
C GLU A 28 12.65 1.25 -6.95
N ASP A 29 12.96 1.71 -8.15
CA ASP A 29 12.15 2.70 -8.85
C ASP A 29 10.97 2.02 -9.52
N ILE A 30 9.76 2.44 -9.15
CA ILE A 30 8.50 1.92 -9.68
C ILE A 30 7.79 3.04 -10.43
N THR A 31 7.49 2.82 -11.71
CA THR A 31 6.79 3.80 -12.55
C THR A 31 5.33 3.34 -12.71
N ILE A 32 4.42 4.26 -12.42
CA ILE A 32 2.98 4.01 -12.53
C ILE A 32 2.30 5.17 -13.25
N ASN A 33 1.05 4.94 -13.67
CA ASN A 33 0.19 6.02 -14.14
C ASN A 33 -0.46 6.67 -12.93
N ALA A 34 -0.09 7.92 -12.67
CA ALA A 34 -0.62 8.69 -11.54
C ALA A 34 -1.74 9.59 -12.01
N GLN A 35 -2.74 9.78 -11.16
CA GLN A 35 -3.82 10.74 -11.39
C GLN A 35 -3.50 12.00 -10.62
N VAL A 36 -3.46 13.14 -11.32
CA VAL A 36 -3.04 14.41 -10.75
C VAL A 36 -4.12 15.45 -10.99
N LEU A 37 -4.42 16.21 -9.94
CA LEU A 37 -5.36 17.32 -10.01
C LEU A 37 -4.61 18.54 -10.52
N ILE A 38 -5.13 19.19 -11.55
CA ILE A 38 -4.53 20.41 -12.10
C ILE A 38 -5.56 21.51 -12.23
N CYS A 39 -5.05 22.75 -12.27
CA CYS A 39 -5.86 23.91 -12.57
C CYS A 39 -6.27 23.86 -14.04
N ALA A 40 -7.58 23.99 -14.31
CA ALA A 40 -8.07 23.97 -15.68
C ALA A 40 -7.68 25.21 -16.48
N GLU A 41 -7.28 26.29 -15.80
CA GLU A 41 -6.92 27.53 -16.45
C GLU A 41 -5.43 27.66 -16.76
N CYS A 42 -4.55 27.35 -15.79
CA CYS A 42 -3.09 27.52 -15.98
C CYS A 42 -2.32 26.21 -16.06
N GLY A 43 -2.96 25.07 -15.72
CA GLY A 43 -2.29 23.78 -15.78
C GLY A 43 -1.41 23.45 -14.59
N GLU A 44 -1.37 24.30 -13.57
CA GLU A 44 -0.56 24.08 -12.37
C GLU A 44 -1.07 22.88 -11.58
N ASP A 45 -0.13 22.10 -11.02
CA ASP A 45 -0.48 20.98 -10.15
C ASP A 45 -1.11 21.51 -8.86
N LEU A 46 -2.22 20.90 -8.46
CA LEU A 46 -2.92 21.23 -7.22
C LEU A 46 -2.84 20.06 -6.26
N PHE A 47 -2.76 20.35 -4.97
CA PHE A 47 -2.70 19.33 -3.95
C PHE A 47 -4.07 18.63 -3.83
N CYS A 48 -4.06 17.30 -3.81
CA CYS A 48 -5.25 16.48 -3.57
C CYS A 48 -4.81 15.24 -2.80
N GLU A 49 -5.13 15.20 -1.51
CA GLU A 49 -4.70 14.12 -0.62
C GLU A 49 -5.21 12.76 -1.09
N GLU A 50 -6.46 12.70 -1.52
CA GLU A 50 -7.06 11.44 -1.98
C GLU A 50 -6.34 10.85 -3.19
N LEU A 51 -5.99 11.69 -4.16
CA LEU A 51 -5.28 11.25 -5.36
C LEU A 51 -3.84 10.87 -5.03
N ASP A 52 -3.17 11.65 -4.19
CA ASP A 52 -1.80 11.38 -3.80
C ASP A 52 -1.69 10.07 -3.01
N SER A 53 -2.63 9.84 -2.08
CA SER A 53 -2.67 8.60 -1.31
C SER A 53 -2.93 7.39 -2.20
N ALA A 54 -3.88 7.50 -3.13
CA ALA A 54 -4.19 6.42 -4.07
C ALA A 54 -2.99 6.10 -4.97
N THR A 55 -2.28 7.14 -5.42
CA THR A 55 -1.10 6.98 -6.26
C THR A 55 0.01 6.22 -5.52
N LEU A 56 0.24 6.58 -4.26
CA LEU A 56 1.26 5.91 -3.45
C LEU A 56 0.91 4.44 -3.20
N VAL A 57 -0.37 4.16 -2.90
CA VAL A 57 -0.84 2.77 -2.75
C VAL A 57 -0.62 1.99 -4.04
N ASN A 58 -0.92 2.60 -5.20
CA ASN A 58 -0.72 1.97 -6.50
C ASN A 58 0.75 1.64 -6.76
N ALA A 59 1.67 2.53 -6.39
CA ALA A 59 3.11 2.29 -6.52
C ALA A 59 3.55 1.09 -5.67
N TYR A 60 3.10 1.02 -4.43
CA TYR A 60 3.40 -0.10 -3.54
C TYR A 60 2.80 -1.40 -4.06
N ASN A 61 1.59 -1.36 -4.60
CA ASN A 61 0.94 -2.55 -5.16
C ASN A 61 1.67 -3.07 -6.40
N GLU A 62 2.20 -2.18 -7.24
CA GLU A 62 3.02 -2.59 -8.38
C GLU A 62 4.30 -3.28 -7.92
N TYR A 63 4.92 -2.77 -6.85
CA TYR A 63 6.07 -3.43 -6.25
C TYR A 63 5.71 -4.83 -5.75
N ARG A 64 4.57 -4.97 -5.05
CA ARG A 64 4.10 -6.26 -4.56
C ARG A 64 3.87 -7.26 -5.68
N LYS A 65 3.23 -6.82 -6.77
CA LYS A 65 3.00 -7.67 -7.94
C LYS A 65 4.31 -8.13 -8.58
N LYS A 66 5.25 -7.21 -8.74
CA LYS A 66 6.55 -7.49 -9.34
C LYS A 66 7.33 -8.53 -8.55
N HIS A 67 7.27 -8.45 -7.23
CA HIS A 67 8.02 -9.34 -6.34
C HIS A 67 7.19 -10.49 -5.79
N LYS A 68 5.94 -10.65 -6.24
CA LYS A 68 5.02 -11.71 -5.82
C LYS A 68 4.81 -11.73 -4.31
N LEU A 69 4.61 -10.56 -3.73
CA LEU A 69 4.37 -10.40 -2.30
C LEU A 69 2.87 -10.37 -2.02
N LEU A 70 2.49 -10.82 -0.83
CA LEU A 70 1.11 -10.73 -0.37
C LEU A 70 0.69 -9.28 -0.17
N PHE A 71 -0.56 -8.98 -0.50
CA PHE A 71 -1.17 -7.67 -0.28
C PHE A 71 -1.68 -7.58 1.16
N PRO A 72 -1.83 -6.36 1.71
CA PRO A 72 -2.32 -6.21 3.08
C PRO A 72 -3.60 -6.99 3.39
N ASP A 73 -4.58 -6.97 2.47
CA ASP A 73 -5.84 -7.71 2.65
C ASP A 73 -5.62 -9.21 2.73
N GLU A 74 -4.68 -9.73 1.98
CA GLU A 74 -4.35 -11.16 1.99
C GLU A 74 -3.72 -11.56 3.32
N ILE A 75 -2.84 -10.73 3.86
CA ILE A 75 -2.23 -10.94 5.17
C ILE A 75 -3.30 -10.97 6.26
N LYS A 76 -4.23 -10.02 6.20
CA LYS A 76 -5.35 -9.95 7.14
C LYS A 76 -6.21 -11.21 7.07
N LYS A 77 -6.50 -11.72 5.88
CA LYS A 77 -7.29 -12.93 5.71
C LYS A 77 -6.60 -14.16 6.30
N ILE A 78 -5.28 -14.26 6.14
CA ILE A 78 -4.49 -15.35 6.73
C ILE A 78 -4.63 -15.30 8.26
N ARG A 79 -4.49 -14.14 8.85
CA ARG A 79 -4.64 -13.97 10.30
C ARG A 79 -6.06 -14.33 10.77
N GLU A 80 -7.05 -13.82 10.06
CA GLU A 80 -8.46 -13.99 10.45
C GLU A 80 -8.92 -15.45 10.39
N GLN A 81 -8.35 -16.25 9.47
CA GLN A 81 -8.73 -17.65 9.39
C GLN A 81 -8.36 -18.44 10.66
N TYR A 82 -7.42 -17.92 11.44
CA TYR A 82 -7.03 -18.55 12.73
C TYR A 82 -7.68 -17.88 13.92
N GLY A 83 -8.54 -16.89 13.70
CA GLY A 83 -9.23 -16.17 14.76
C GLY A 83 -8.32 -15.37 15.69
N LEU A 84 -7.16 -14.95 15.21
CA LEU A 84 -6.16 -14.25 16.04
C LEU A 84 -6.22 -12.74 15.83
N SER A 85 -5.94 -11.98 16.90
CA SER A 85 -5.72 -10.55 16.80
C SER A 85 -4.37 -10.28 16.13
N GLN A 86 -4.16 -9.06 15.68
CA GLN A 86 -2.87 -8.64 15.10
C GLN A 86 -1.72 -8.91 16.06
N ARG A 87 -1.91 -8.55 17.31
CA ARG A 87 -0.88 -8.72 18.36
C ARG A 87 -0.60 -10.19 18.63
N ASN A 88 -1.65 -10.98 18.77
CA ASN A 88 -1.50 -12.42 19.06
C ASN A 88 -0.89 -13.18 17.89
N PHE A 89 -1.23 -12.81 16.67
CA PHE A 89 -0.63 -13.41 15.48
C PHE A 89 0.87 -13.10 15.40
N ALA A 90 1.24 -11.83 15.62
CA ALA A 90 2.66 -11.44 15.66
C ALA A 90 3.42 -12.23 16.74
N LYS A 91 2.80 -12.37 17.90
CA LYS A 91 3.39 -13.11 19.03
C LYS A 91 3.63 -14.58 18.67
N LEU A 92 2.64 -15.20 18.03
CA LEU A 92 2.76 -16.58 17.56
C LEU A 92 3.94 -16.77 16.61
N LEU A 93 4.19 -15.77 15.76
CA LEU A 93 5.25 -15.80 14.76
C LEU A 93 6.61 -15.33 15.31
N ASN A 94 6.66 -14.93 16.58
CA ASN A 94 7.85 -14.34 17.21
C ASN A 94 8.27 -13.03 16.54
N TRP A 95 7.29 -12.28 16.05
CA TRP A 95 7.50 -10.95 15.47
C TRP A 95 7.15 -9.88 16.51
N GLY A 96 7.63 -8.65 16.30
CA GLY A 96 7.28 -7.53 17.18
C GLY A 96 5.79 -7.26 17.18
N ASP A 97 5.28 -6.74 18.32
CA ASP A 97 3.84 -6.53 18.54
C ASP A 97 3.13 -5.74 17.45
N LYS A 98 3.84 -4.82 16.80
CA LYS A 98 3.25 -3.92 15.79
C LYS A 98 3.48 -4.39 14.35
N THR A 99 4.18 -5.50 14.14
CA THR A 99 4.60 -5.93 12.81
C THR A 99 3.42 -6.23 11.90
N ILE A 100 2.45 -7.02 12.37
CA ILE A 100 1.26 -7.37 11.58
C ILE A 100 0.42 -6.12 11.30
N CYS A 101 0.27 -5.26 12.31
CA CYS A 101 -0.47 -4.00 12.14
C CYS A 101 0.13 -3.16 11.02
N ARG A 102 1.45 -3.03 10.99
CA ARG A 102 2.14 -2.27 9.94
C ARG A 102 1.91 -2.87 8.56
N TYR A 103 2.01 -4.19 8.43
CA TYR A 103 1.79 -4.87 7.16
C TYR A 103 0.36 -4.72 6.66
N GLU A 104 -0.63 -4.84 7.56
CA GLU A 104 -2.04 -4.67 7.19
C GLU A 104 -2.38 -3.22 6.87
N ASN A 105 -1.58 -2.26 7.34
CA ASN A 105 -1.77 -0.83 7.06
C ASN A 105 -0.91 -0.30 5.92
N GLY A 106 -0.22 -1.16 5.18
CA GLY A 106 0.43 -0.77 3.93
C GLY A 106 1.94 -0.88 3.88
N SER A 107 2.63 -1.15 5.00
CA SER A 107 4.06 -1.41 4.96
C SER A 107 4.34 -2.70 4.19
N VAL A 108 5.44 -2.72 3.45
CA VAL A 108 5.80 -3.89 2.67
C VAL A 108 6.62 -4.85 3.52
N GLN A 109 6.18 -6.09 3.62
CA GLN A 109 6.90 -7.12 4.35
C GLN A 109 8.15 -7.58 3.59
N ASP A 110 9.17 -8.01 4.34
CA ASP A 110 10.35 -8.59 3.71
C ASP A 110 10.05 -9.98 3.14
N LYS A 111 10.98 -10.51 2.37
CA LYS A 111 10.79 -11.79 1.69
C LYS A 111 10.65 -12.96 2.68
N ALA A 112 11.39 -12.92 3.77
CA ALA A 112 11.33 -13.99 4.79
C ALA A 112 9.96 -14.04 5.46
N HIS A 113 9.44 -12.88 5.87
CA HIS A 113 8.11 -12.80 6.45
C HIS A 113 7.03 -13.18 5.45
N ASN A 114 7.19 -12.74 4.20
CA ASN A 114 6.25 -13.09 3.15
C ASN A 114 6.20 -14.61 2.92
N SER A 115 7.36 -15.25 2.89
CA SER A 115 7.46 -16.70 2.71
C SER A 115 6.76 -17.47 3.83
N LEU A 116 6.94 -17.00 5.08
CA LEU A 116 6.26 -17.63 6.22
C LEU A 116 4.75 -17.45 6.14
N LEU A 117 4.28 -16.25 5.77
CA LEU A 117 2.85 -16.01 5.62
C LEU A 117 2.24 -16.87 4.51
N LEU A 118 2.93 -17.01 3.39
CA LEU A 118 2.49 -17.90 2.31
C LEU A 118 2.39 -19.35 2.77
N PHE A 119 3.37 -19.80 3.55
CA PHE A 119 3.37 -21.15 4.11
C PHE A 119 2.17 -21.35 5.04
N LEU A 120 1.91 -20.39 5.91
CA LEU A 120 0.83 -20.46 6.90
C LEU A 120 -0.56 -20.23 6.33
N ARG A 121 -0.66 -19.86 5.05
CA ARG A 121 -1.96 -19.70 4.39
C ARG A 121 -2.73 -21.03 4.36
N ASP A 122 -2.01 -22.15 4.27
CA ASP A 122 -2.59 -23.48 4.36
C ASP A 122 -2.67 -23.90 5.84
N PRO A 123 -3.85 -24.18 6.40
CA PRO A 123 -3.99 -24.58 7.80
C PRO A 123 -3.17 -25.81 8.20
N GLU A 124 -2.95 -26.75 7.29
CA GLU A 124 -2.08 -27.89 7.58
C GLU A 124 -0.66 -27.47 7.89
N ASN A 125 -0.16 -26.44 7.21
CA ASN A 125 1.17 -25.90 7.46
C ASN A 125 1.27 -25.22 8.82
N MET A 126 0.17 -24.62 9.29
CA MET A 126 0.12 -24.05 10.64
C MET A 126 0.30 -25.14 11.70
N ARG A 127 -0.31 -26.29 11.51
CA ARG A 127 -0.16 -27.44 12.42
C ARG A 127 1.31 -27.88 12.47
N ILE A 128 1.98 -27.95 11.32
CA ILE A 128 3.40 -28.30 11.22
C ILE A 128 4.25 -27.24 11.95
N TYR A 129 3.95 -25.97 11.74
CA TYR A 129 4.68 -24.86 12.36
C TYR A 129 4.59 -24.90 13.89
N LEU A 130 3.42 -25.28 14.43
CA LEU A 130 3.19 -25.33 15.88
C LEU A 130 3.80 -26.58 16.55
N THR A 131 4.18 -27.59 15.78
CA THR A 131 4.88 -28.77 16.32
C THR A 131 6.36 -28.50 16.38
#